data_cd4068dffcb933c2b2c7f1dc6357238b
#
_entry.id   cd4068dffcb933c2b2c7f1dc6357238b
#
_cell.length_a   1.000
_cell.length_b   1.000
_cell.length_c   1.000
_cell.angle_alpha   90.00
_cell.angle_beta   90.00
_cell.angle_gamma   90.00
#
_symmetry.space_group_name_H-M   'P 1'
#
loop_
_entity.id
_entity.type
_entity.pdbx_description
1 polymer ?
#
loop_
_entity_poly.entity_id
_entity_poly.type
_entity_poly.pdbx_seq_one_letter_code
_entity_poly.pdbx_strand_id
1 'polypeptide(L)'
;MRYGRLAAIAALIGLAFGTQAAIAGDHRDDDDYGRDHDRGDQSIQLGPRPFYLVQGMDDSPLKSRLLKCQNGPFRRTSFSIAHRGAPLQFPEHTKESYEAGARMGAGVVECDVTFTKDGQLVCRHDECDLHTTTNIVDTPLNASCTTPWAGAGSSPRCCTSDITLAQFKTLKGKMDASNPAATTAAGYLGGTASWRTDLYTGRGTLLTLKESIALNQRLGVKHTPELKAGNPVRVNQVFGSQANYAQAMINEFKRARVNPRDVFAQSFNLADVTYWVTHEPAFGKQAVYLDDVDPGAGIPPLTAAELAAVRAQGVRIFAPPIPALLAVDASTNTLVPSQYAKDIKAAGLGIITWSFERADLRRGAAFGGFYAAYDPEGRVVKKDSDMYYALDTLAQDVGIMGIFSDWPATVSYYASCMGLE
;
A
#
# COMPACT_ATOMS: atom_id res chain seq x y z
N MET A 1 -4.38 -46.55 -50.61
CA MET A 1 -5.14 -47.82 -50.61
C MET A 1 -6.04 -47.89 -49.38
N ARG A 2 -7.36 -48.06 -49.64
CA ARG A 2 -8.45 -48.54 -48.75
C ARG A 2 -8.67 -47.84 -47.40
N TYR A 3 -9.66 -46.95 -47.26
CA TYR A 3 -11.13 -47.11 -47.07
C TYR A 3 -11.52 -47.96 -45.84
N GLY A 4 -12.26 -47.39 -44.92
CA GLY A 4 -13.04 -48.03 -43.87
C GLY A 4 -13.97 -47.03 -43.17
N ARG A 5 -15.25 -47.11 -43.57
CA ARG A 5 -16.38 -46.22 -43.16
C ARG A 5 -17.14 -46.76 -41.93
N LEU A 6 -17.92 -45.81 -41.29
CA LEU A 6 -19.26 -45.99 -40.66
C LEU A 6 -19.24 -46.52 -39.21
N ALA A 7 -20.06 -46.03 -38.27
CA ALA A 7 -21.49 -45.72 -38.37
C ALA A 7 -21.93 -44.74 -37.25
N ALA A 8 -22.92 -43.94 -37.58
CA ALA A 8 -23.71 -43.09 -36.68
C ALA A 8 -24.80 -43.96 -35.98
N ILE A 9 -25.06 -43.68 -34.71
CA ILE A 9 -26.28 -44.12 -34.01
C ILE A 9 -26.95 -42.87 -33.42
N ALA A 10 -28.13 -42.54 -33.99
CA ALA A 10 -29.09 -41.59 -33.47
C ALA A 10 -30.01 -42.30 -32.47
N ALA A 11 -30.17 -41.78 -31.28
CA ALA A 11 -31.25 -42.22 -30.39
C ALA A 11 -32.16 -41.01 -30.11
N LEU A 12 -33.34 -41.09 -30.65
CA LEU A 12 -34.51 -40.25 -30.30
C LEU A 12 -35.04 -40.70 -28.93
N ILE A 13 -35.26 -39.77 -28.00
CA ILE A 13 -36.19 -40.00 -26.87
C ILE A 13 -37.09 -38.77 -26.75
N GLY A 14 -38.39 -39.09 -26.66
CA GLY A 14 -39.50 -38.20 -26.86
C GLY A 14 -39.80 -37.17 -25.76
N LEU A 15 -40.53 -36.17 -26.19
CA LEU A 15 -41.19 -35.16 -25.37
C LEU A 15 -42.38 -35.81 -24.59
N ALA A 16 -42.43 -35.54 -23.29
CA ALA A 16 -43.66 -35.63 -22.50
C ALA A 16 -44.00 -34.24 -22.00
N PHE A 17 -45.11 -33.67 -22.53
CA PHE A 17 -45.73 -32.47 -22.04
C PHE A 17 -46.54 -32.79 -20.75
N GLY A 18 -46.17 -32.20 -19.64
CA GLY A 18 -46.96 -32.17 -18.43
C GLY A 18 -47.47 -30.75 -18.16
N THR A 19 -48.75 -30.52 -18.36
CA THR A 19 -49.45 -29.31 -17.96
C THR A 19 -49.58 -29.28 -16.45
N GLN A 20 -49.10 -28.24 -15.78
CA GLN A 20 -49.53 -27.91 -14.41
C GLN A 20 -50.12 -26.52 -14.35
N ALA A 21 -51.26 -26.50 -13.64
CA ALA A 21 -52.14 -25.37 -13.46
C ALA A 21 -51.51 -24.24 -12.65
N ALA A 22 -51.79 -23.00 -13.03
CA ALA A 22 -51.50 -21.82 -12.30
C ALA A 22 -52.41 -21.73 -11.04
N ILE A 23 -51.77 -21.60 -9.86
CA ILE A 23 -52.45 -21.14 -8.64
C ILE A 23 -51.97 -19.73 -8.43
N ALA A 24 -52.91 -18.77 -8.52
CA ALA A 24 -52.73 -17.39 -8.12
C ALA A 24 -52.64 -17.34 -6.59
N GLY A 25 -51.55 -16.90 -6.07
CA GLY A 25 -51.28 -16.63 -4.65
C GLY A 25 -50.92 -15.16 -4.45
N ASP A 26 -51.63 -14.57 -3.60
CA ASP A 26 -51.74 -13.21 -3.10
C ASP A 26 -50.37 -12.53 -2.85
N HIS A 27 -50.20 -11.35 -3.43
CA HIS A 27 -49.07 -10.44 -3.13
C HIS A 27 -49.26 -9.87 -1.71
N ARG A 28 -48.37 -10.22 -0.82
CA ARG A 28 -48.02 -9.37 0.34
C ARG A 28 -46.59 -8.93 0.15
N ASP A 29 -46.46 -7.63 -0.06
CA ASP A 29 -45.20 -6.91 0.02
C ASP A 29 -44.72 -6.92 1.48
N ASP A 30 -43.77 -7.79 1.80
CA ASP A 30 -42.96 -7.70 3.01
C ASP A 30 -41.52 -7.43 2.56
N ASP A 31 -41.22 -6.13 2.39
CA ASP A 31 -39.85 -5.60 2.30
C ASP A 31 -39.16 -5.74 3.66
N ASP A 32 -38.78 -6.94 4.05
CA ASP A 32 -37.79 -7.17 5.09
C ASP A 32 -36.52 -7.79 4.46
N TYR A 33 -35.76 -6.96 3.76
CA TYR A 33 -34.36 -7.27 3.50
C TYR A 33 -33.62 -7.21 4.83
N GLY A 34 -33.71 -8.30 5.58
CA GLY A 34 -32.86 -8.60 6.72
C GLY A 34 -31.43 -8.34 6.34
N ARG A 35 -30.79 -7.37 7.04
CA ARG A 35 -29.36 -7.12 7.00
C ARG A 35 -28.64 -8.29 7.66
N ASP A 36 -28.61 -9.42 6.99
CA ASP A 36 -27.55 -10.40 7.21
C ASP A 36 -26.28 -9.78 6.62
N HIS A 37 -25.56 -9.06 7.48
CA HIS A 37 -24.17 -8.84 7.27
C HIS A 37 -23.50 -10.23 7.26
N ASP A 38 -23.48 -10.85 6.10
CA ASP A 38 -22.60 -11.93 5.78
C ASP A 38 -21.15 -11.39 5.94
N ARG A 39 -20.68 -11.41 7.18
CA ARG A 39 -19.26 -11.35 7.49
C ARG A 39 -18.71 -12.71 7.07
N GLY A 40 -18.73 -12.95 5.76
CA GLY A 40 -18.04 -14.07 5.19
C GLY A 40 -16.65 -14.08 5.78
N ASP A 41 -16.31 -15.18 6.41
CA ASP A 41 -14.97 -15.48 6.92
C ASP A 41 -13.99 -15.25 5.76
N GLN A 42 -13.45 -14.03 5.69
CA GLN A 42 -12.49 -13.66 4.64
C GLN A 42 -11.18 -14.33 5.02
N SER A 43 -11.07 -15.60 4.63
CA SER A 43 -9.87 -16.38 4.82
C SER A 43 -8.66 -15.62 4.28
N ILE A 44 -7.64 -15.45 5.13
CA ILE A 44 -6.40 -14.79 4.75
C ILE A 44 -5.64 -15.67 3.77
N GLN A 45 -5.23 -15.07 2.65
CA GLN A 45 -4.55 -15.76 1.55
C GLN A 45 -3.09 -15.28 1.48
N LEU A 46 -2.21 -15.93 2.20
CA LEU A 46 -0.80 -15.53 2.26
C LEU A 46 -0.03 -15.87 0.96
N GLY A 47 -0.48 -16.88 0.22
CA GLY A 47 0.27 -17.39 -0.92
C GLY A 47 1.61 -18.04 -0.50
N PRO A 48 2.47 -18.44 -1.46
CA PRO A 48 3.69 -19.22 -1.17
C PRO A 48 4.85 -18.39 -0.61
N ARG A 49 4.90 -17.07 -0.84
CA ARG A 49 6.07 -16.23 -0.56
C ARG A 49 6.53 -16.29 0.91
N PRO A 50 5.68 -16.11 1.93
CA PRO A 50 6.12 -16.16 3.34
C PRO A 50 6.80 -17.48 3.69
N PHE A 51 6.24 -18.60 3.25
CA PHE A 51 6.78 -19.94 3.51
C PHE A 51 8.13 -20.15 2.82
N TYR A 52 8.26 -19.71 1.55
CA TYR A 52 9.52 -19.73 0.82
C TYR A 52 10.61 -18.93 1.55
N LEU A 53 10.28 -17.73 2.04
CA LEU A 53 11.22 -16.90 2.78
C LEU A 53 11.65 -17.57 4.09
N VAL A 54 10.72 -18.16 4.87
CA VAL A 54 11.05 -18.86 6.11
C VAL A 54 11.95 -20.08 5.84
N GLN A 55 11.65 -20.86 4.81
CA GLN A 55 12.48 -22.02 4.46
C GLN A 55 13.91 -21.62 4.07
N GLY A 56 14.08 -20.49 3.42
CA GLY A 56 15.36 -19.94 3.00
C GLY A 56 16.22 -19.31 4.11
N MET A 57 15.65 -19.08 5.31
CA MET A 57 16.43 -18.60 6.48
C MET A 57 17.48 -19.60 6.91
N ASP A 58 18.58 -19.09 7.47
CA ASP A 58 19.53 -19.93 8.20
C ASP A 58 18.90 -20.46 9.49
N ASP A 59 19.38 -21.59 9.99
CA ASP A 59 18.84 -22.21 11.19
C ASP A 59 19.01 -21.29 12.39
N SER A 60 17.88 -20.97 13.03
CA SER A 60 17.80 -20.00 14.12
C SER A 60 16.56 -20.23 14.98
N PRO A 61 16.53 -19.70 16.22
CA PRO A 61 15.32 -19.70 17.03
C PRO A 61 14.12 -19.05 16.33
N LEU A 62 14.35 -17.95 15.58
CA LEU A 62 13.31 -17.26 14.81
C LEU A 62 12.73 -18.17 13.72
N LYS A 63 13.60 -18.79 12.89
CA LYS A 63 13.15 -19.75 11.87
C LYS A 63 12.33 -20.86 12.48
N SER A 64 12.82 -21.45 13.59
CA SER A 64 12.13 -22.54 14.29
C SER A 64 10.74 -22.11 14.77
N ARG A 65 10.60 -20.89 15.29
CA ARG A 65 9.32 -20.33 15.73
C ARG A 65 8.36 -20.12 14.55
N LEU A 66 8.84 -19.54 13.46
CA LEU A 66 8.05 -19.32 12.25
C LEU A 66 7.59 -20.64 11.61
N LEU A 67 8.45 -21.66 11.54
CA LEU A 67 8.07 -22.98 11.03
C LEU A 67 6.99 -23.67 11.87
N LYS A 68 7.01 -23.52 13.20
CA LYS A 68 5.96 -24.08 14.07
C LYS A 68 4.58 -23.48 13.79
N CYS A 69 4.53 -22.26 13.27
CA CYS A 69 3.30 -21.52 12.97
C CYS A 69 2.82 -21.71 11.51
N GLN A 70 3.54 -22.48 10.70
CA GLN A 70 3.29 -22.56 9.25
C GLN A 70 1.87 -23.02 8.84
N ASN A 71 1.15 -23.67 9.73
CA ASN A 71 -0.21 -24.14 9.49
C ASN A 71 -1.29 -23.19 10.05
N GLY A 72 -0.90 -21.99 10.52
CA GLY A 72 -1.80 -21.00 11.09
C GLY A 72 -2.32 -21.34 12.51
N PRO A 73 -3.43 -20.75 12.92
CA PRO A 73 -4.30 -19.84 12.14
C PRO A 73 -3.64 -18.49 11.84
N PHE A 74 -3.86 -17.98 10.63
CA PHE A 74 -3.42 -16.62 10.25
C PHE A 74 -4.56 -15.62 10.43
N ARG A 75 -4.24 -14.43 10.91
CA ARG A 75 -5.23 -13.41 11.25
C ARG A 75 -4.89 -12.08 10.58
N ARG A 76 -5.94 -11.31 10.28
CA ARG A 76 -5.79 -9.91 9.91
C ARG A 76 -5.29 -9.13 11.11
N THR A 77 -4.31 -8.25 10.90
CA THR A 77 -3.70 -7.48 11.98
C THR A 77 -3.41 -6.04 11.53
N SER A 78 -3.62 -5.07 12.42
CA SER A 78 -3.27 -3.68 12.16
C SER A 78 -1.75 -3.44 12.13
N PHE A 79 -0.96 -4.40 12.61
CA PHE A 79 0.50 -4.39 12.48
C PHE A 79 0.94 -4.47 11.00
N SER A 80 0.18 -5.16 10.15
CA SER A 80 0.42 -5.27 8.71
C SER A 80 -0.31 -4.16 7.97
N ILE A 81 0.44 -3.23 7.39
CA ILE A 81 -0.08 -2.09 6.61
C ILE A 81 0.24 -2.32 5.14
N ALA A 82 -0.79 -2.35 4.30
CA ALA A 82 -0.65 -2.48 2.86
C ALA A 82 -0.17 -1.15 2.26
N HIS A 83 1.14 -1.02 2.00
CA HIS A 83 1.79 0.13 1.39
C HIS A 83 1.32 0.27 -0.05
N ARG A 84 0.48 1.26 -0.36
CA ARG A 84 -0.16 1.44 -1.69
C ARG A 84 -0.94 0.21 -2.18
N GLY A 85 -1.31 -0.71 -1.26
CA GLY A 85 -1.90 -2.01 -1.54
C GLY A 85 -0.90 -3.18 -1.50
N ALA A 86 -0.61 -3.80 -2.63
CA ALA A 86 0.38 -4.86 -2.78
C ALA A 86 1.29 -4.61 -4.01
N PRO A 87 2.05 -3.50 -4.05
CA PRO A 87 2.69 -2.99 -5.26
C PRO A 87 3.92 -3.80 -5.70
N LEU A 88 4.32 -4.83 -4.95
CA LEU A 88 5.35 -5.77 -5.44
C LEU A 88 4.91 -6.45 -6.75
N GLN A 89 3.61 -6.69 -6.93
CA GLN A 89 3.05 -7.39 -8.08
C GLN A 89 1.81 -6.74 -8.71
N PHE A 90 1.23 -5.72 -8.08
CA PHE A 90 0.04 -5.02 -8.57
C PHE A 90 0.34 -3.55 -8.81
N PRO A 91 -0.30 -2.89 -9.79
CA PRO A 91 -0.21 -1.44 -9.93
C PRO A 91 -0.62 -0.74 -8.63
N GLU A 92 0.25 0.12 -8.10
CA GLU A 92 0.02 0.83 -6.84
C GLU A 92 -1.25 1.70 -6.88
N HIS A 93 -1.91 1.87 -5.72
CA HIS A 93 -3.11 2.69 -5.57
C HIS A 93 -4.24 2.35 -6.54
N THR A 94 -4.37 1.07 -6.87
CA THR A 94 -5.50 0.55 -7.66
C THR A 94 -6.42 -0.31 -6.79
N LYS A 95 -7.66 -0.47 -7.23
CA LYS A 95 -8.64 -1.34 -6.57
C LYS A 95 -8.07 -2.75 -6.38
N GLU A 96 -7.47 -3.31 -7.41
CA GLU A 96 -6.92 -4.67 -7.44
C GLU A 96 -5.76 -4.84 -6.44
N SER A 97 -4.91 -3.81 -6.30
CA SER A 97 -3.82 -3.77 -5.32
C SER A 97 -4.34 -3.76 -3.88
N TYR A 98 -5.39 -2.97 -3.61
CA TYR A 98 -5.99 -2.88 -2.28
C TYR A 98 -6.72 -4.17 -1.89
N GLU A 99 -7.48 -4.76 -2.82
CA GLU A 99 -8.12 -6.06 -2.62
C GLU A 99 -7.09 -7.16 -2.33
N ALA A 100 -5.96 -7.17 -3.06
CA ALA A 100 -4.87 -8.11 -2.83
C ALA A 100 -4.24 -7.93 -1.45
N GLY A 101 -3.90 -6.69 -1.06
CA GLY A 101 -3.32 -6.38 0.26
C GLY A 101 -4.23 -6.79 1.42
N ALA A 102 -5.53 -6.51 1.31
CA ALA A 102 -6.52 -6.90 2.32
C ALA A 102 -6.67 -8.43 2.43
N ARG A 103 -6.68 -9.16 1.29
CA ARG A 103 -6.70 -10.63 1.26
C ARG A 103 -5.45 -11.25 1.87
N MET A 104 -4.32 -10.58 1.77
CA MET A 104 -3.06 -10.98 2.41
C MET A 104 -3.02 -10.74 3.91
N GLY A 105 -4.10 -10.25 4.52
CA GLY A 105 -4.21 -10.06 5.96
C GLY A 105 -3.78 -8.70 6.48
N ALA A 106 -3.54 -7.71 5.60
CA ALA A 106 -3.35 -6.34 6.06
C ALA A 106 -4.60 -5.84 6.77
N GLY A 107 -4.42 -5.28 7.96
CA GLY A 107 -5.50 -4.65 8.72
C GLY A 107 -5.69 -3.17 8.41
N VAL A 108 -4.70 -2.56 7.74
CA VAL A 108 -4.71 -1.15 7.32
C VAL A 108 -4.30 -1.08 5.85
N VAL A 109 -4.94 -0.21 5.06
CA VAL A 109 -4.59 0.04 3.65
C VAL A 109 -4.33 1.53 3.45
N GLU A 110 -3.25 1.81 2.75
CA GLU A 110 -2.81 3.18 2.45
C GLU A 110 -3.46 3.73 1.18
N CYS A 111 -3.72 5.04 1.19
CA CYS A 111 -3.99 5.85 0.01
C CYS A 111 -3.19 7.14 0.11
N ASP A 112 -2.22 7.32 -0.77
CA ASP A 112 -1.51 8.58 -0.96
C ASP A 112 -2.44 9.55 -1.69
N VAL A 113 -2.79 10.65 -1.05
CA VAL A 113 -3.87 11.55 -1.47
C VAL A 113 -3.28 12.74 -2.22
N THR A 114 -3.61 12.85 -3.50
CA THR A 114 -3.40 14.02 -4.34
C THR A 114 -4.74 14.54 -4.85
N PHE A 115 -4.74 15.53 -5.75
CA PHE A 115 -5.97 16.13 -6.25
C PHE A 115 -5.93 16.37 -7.76
N THR A 116 -7.10 16.32 -8.40
CA THR A 116 -7.29 16.63 -9.81
C THR A 116 -7.46 18.13 -10.03
N LYS A 117 -7.40 18.56 -11.29
CA LYS A 117 -7.60 19.96 -11.71
C LYS A 117 -8.93 20.56 -11.20
N ASP A 118 -9.95 19.74 -11.08
CA ASP A 118 -11.29 20.09 -10.57
C ASP A 118 -11.47 19.77 -9.09
N GLY A 119 -10.37 19.58 -8.34
CA GLY A 119 -10.34 19.50 -6.87
C GLY A 119 -10.85 18.20 -6.28
N GLN A 120 -10.94 17.13 -7.06
CA GLN A 120 -11.31 15.82 -6.52
C GLN A 120 -10.10 15.08 -5.97
N LEU A 121 -10.22 14.53 -4.77
CA LEU A 121 -9.12 13.79 -4.14
C LEU A 121 -9.00 12.39 -4.74
N VAL A 122 -7.78 12.01 -5.12
CA VAL A 122 -7.45 10.74 -5.77
C VAL A 122 -6.25 10.07 -5.09
N CYS A 123 -6.13 8.74 -5.23
CA CYS A 123 -5.03 7.98 -4.64
C CYS A 123 -3.87 7.86 -5.65
N ARG A 124 -2.80 8.65 -5.48
CA ARG A 124 -1.52 8.57 -6.22
C ARG A 124 -0.36 8.99 -5.33
N HIS A 125 0.79 8.31 -5.48
CA HIS A 125 1.95 8.51 -4.60
C HIS A 125 2.55 9.91 -4.69
N ASP A 126 2.50 10.53 -5.87
CA ASP A 126 2.94 11.91 -6.10
C ASP A 126 1.92 12.64 -6.96
N GLU A 127 1.83 13.97 -6.81
CA GLU A 127 0.96 14.78 -7.68
C GLU A 127 1.28 14.57 -9.17
N CYS A 128 2.54 14.29 -9.49
CA CYS A 128 3.04 14.25 -10.87
C CYS A 128 3.60 12.90 -11.31
N ASP A 129 3.14 11.79 -10.75
CA ASP A 129 3.60 10.43 -11.07
C ASP A 129 2.84 9.71 -12.19
N LEU A 130 1.82 10.33 -12.78
CA LEU A 130 0.95 9.66 -13.75
C LEU A 130 1.70 9.06 -14.95
N HIS A 131 2.85 9.62 -15.34
CA HIS A 131 3.66 9.14 -16.44
C HIS A 131 4.40 7.81 -16.13
N THR A 132 4.62 7.51 -14.85
CA THR A 132 5.30 6.29 -14.40
C THR A 132 4.34 5.22 -13.88
N THR A 133 3.13 5.60 -13.47
CA THR A 133 2.18 4.74 -12.77
C THR A 133 0.88 4.50 -13.52
N THR A 134 0.70 5.17 -14.68
CA THR A 134 -0.47 5.01 -15.55
C THR A 134 -0.07 4.94 -17.02
N ASN A 135 -1.04 4.70 -17.89
CA ASN A 135 -0.84 4.70 -19.34
C ASN A 135 -0.92 6.09 -19.99
N ILE A 136 -0.87 7.19 -19.23
CA ILE A 136 -1.16 8.56 -19.73
C ILE A 136 -0.32 8.95 -20.95
N VAL A 137 0.95 8.57 -20.99
CA VAL A 137 1.86 8.95 -22.11
C VAL A 137 1.50 8.27 -23.44
N ASP A 138 0.74 7.18 -23.40
CA ASP A 138 0.24 6.45 -24.56
C ASP A 138 -1.25 6.78 -24.84
N THR A 139 -1.69 7.94 -24.40
CA THR A 139 -3.05 8.47 -24.61
C THR A 139 -3.00 9.92 -25.10
N PRO A 140 -4.10 10.46 -25.66
CA PRO A 140 -4.19 11.90 -25.99
C PRO A 140 -3.96 12.83 -24.79
N LEU A 141 -4.13 12.33 -23.54
CA LEU A 141 -3.92 13.13 -22.33
C LEU A 141 -2.44 13.42 -22.06
N ASN A 142 -1.50 12.77 -22.76
CA ASN A 142 -0.09 13.18 -22.74
C ASN A 142 0.09 14.68 -23.05
N ALA A 143 -0.70 15.22 -23.98
CA ALA A 143 -0.65 16.64 -24.31
C ALA A 143 -1.12 17.59 -23.18
N SER A 144 -1.81 17.05 -22.18
CA SER A 144 -2.26 17.81 -20.99
C SER A 144 -1.22 17.85 -19.87
N CYS A 145 -0.17 17.04 -19.94
CA CYS A 145 0.88 17.02 -18.94
C CYS A 145 1.60 18.37 -18.85
N THR A 146 1.99 18.77 -17.65
CA THR A 146 2.89 19.94 -17.43
C THR A 146 4.14 19.86 -18.32
N THR A 147 4.71 18.65 -18.48
CA THR A 147 5.74 18.34 -19.49
C THR A 147 5.36 17.01 -20.15
N PRO A 148 4.88 17.05 -21.40
CA PRO A 148 4.55 15.82 -22.14
C PRO A 148 5.77 14.95 -22.41
N TRP A 149 5.56 13.63 -22.47
CA TRP A 149 6.56 12.73 -23.05
C TRP A 149 6.73 13.01 -24.54
N ALA A 150 7.96 13.18 -25.01
CA ALA A 150 8.31 13.59 -26.38
C ALA A 150 9.37 12.67 -27.02
N GLY A 151 9.52 11.44 -26.53
CA GLY A 151 10.51 10.48 -27.04
C GLY A 151 11.66 10.23 -26.08
N ALA A 152 12.65 9.48 -26.55
CA ALA A 152 13.80 9.07 -25.75
C ALA A 152 14.54 10.27 -25.13
N GLY A 153 14.89 10.14 -23.85
CA GLY A 153 15.58 11.18 -23.09
C GLY A 153 14.70 12.35 -22.64
N SER A 154 13.38 12.35 -22.94
CA SER A 154 12.47 13.32 -22.35
C SER A 154 12.22 13.04 -20.87
N SER A 155 11.97 14.09 -20.09
CA SER A 155 11.63 14.02 -18.67
C SER A 155 10.18 14.45 -18.49
N PRO A 156 9.20 13.57 -18.76
CA PRO A 156 7.79 13.92 -18.67
C PRO A 156 7.39 14.22 -17.23
N ARG A 157 6.43 15.13 -17.09
CA ARG A 157 5.81 15.47 -15.82
C ARG A 157 4.30 15.56 -16.02
N CYS A 158 3.58 14.51 -15.62
CA CYS A 158 2.15 14.40 -15.79
C CYS A 158 1.49 14.38 -14.42
N CYS A 159 0.81 15.46 -14.07
CA CYS A 159 0.26 15.66 -12.74
C CYS A 159 -1.23 15.34 -12.71
N THR A 160 -1.72 14.85 -11.57
CA THR A 160 -3.16 14.68 -11.33
C THR A 160 -3.88 16.02 -11.46
N SER A 161 -3.24 17.12 -11.02
CA SER A 161 -3.75 18.50 -11.14
C SER A 161 -3.73 19.07 -12.56
N ASP A 162 -3.13 18.40 -13.54
CA ASP A 162 -3.20 18.78 -14.94
C ASP A 162 -4.53 18.39 -15.60
N ILE A 163 -5.23 17.38 -15.06
CA ILE A 163 -6.41 16.75 -15.66
C ILE A 163 -7.60 16.73 -14.70
N THR A 164 -8.81 16.68 -15.26
CA THR A 164 -10.04 16.55 -14.46
C THR A 164 -10.24 15.11 -13.96
N LEU A 165 -11.13 14.90 -12.97
CA LEU A 165 -11.49 13.57 -12.52
C LEU A 165 -12.03 12.70 -13.67
N ALA A 166 -12.87 13.28 -14.54
CA ALA A 166 -13.40 12.54 -15.69
C ALA A 166 -12.28 12.00 -16.59
N GLN A 167 -11.25 12.82 -16.85
CA GLN A 167 -10.06 12.42 -17.60
C GLN A 167 -9.21 11.39 -16.84
N PHE A 168 -8.97 11.61 -15.55
CA PHE A 168 -8.24 10.68 -14.68
C PHE A 168 -8.87 9.27 -14.70
N LYS A 169 -10.19 9.17 -14.66
CA LYS A 169 -10.92 7.89 -14.67
C LYS A 169 -10.86 7.15 -16.02
N THR A 170 -10.38 7.79 -17.10
CA THR A 170 -10.11 7.09 -18.38
C THR A 170 -8.77 6.36 -18.38
N LEU A 171 -7.85 6.75 -17.49
CA LEU A 171 -6.54 6.15 -17.39
C LEU A 171 -6.60 4.74 -16.73
N LYS A 172 -5.56 3.96 -16.98
CA LYS A 172 -5.35 2.65 -16.38
C LYS A 172 -4.04 2.64 -15.60
N GLY A 173 -4.10 2.08 -14.40
CA GLY A 173 -2.91 1.84 -13.57
C GLY A 173 -2.00 0.79 -14.22
N LYS A 174 -0.70 1.01 -14.12
CA LYS A 174 0.35 0.07 -14.49
C LYS A 174 1.35 -0.05 -13.33
N MET A 175 2.17 -1.08 -13.36
CA MET A 175 3.31 -1.19 -12.45
C MET A 175 4.18 0.06 -12.58
N ASP A 176 4.60 0.61 -11.45
CA ASP A 176 5.45 1.80 -11.39
C ASP A 176 6.79 1.59 -12.10
N ALA A 177 7.42 2.67 -12.46
CA ALA A 177 8.64 2.83 -13.22
C ALA A 177 8.42 3.15 -14.72
N SER A 178 9.49 3.59 -15.38
CA SER A 178 9.52 3.93 -16.79
C SER A 178 10.90 3.60 -17.39
N ASN A 179 10.96 3.50 -18.72
CA ASN A 179 12.21 3.37 -19.46
C ASN A 179 12.54 4.68 -20.19
N PRO A 180 13.38 5.57 -19.64
CA PRO A 180 13.69 6.86 -20.24
C PRO A 180 14.41 6.76 -21.61
N ALA A 181 15.03 5.62 -21.91
CA ALA A 181 15.73 5.39 -23.18
C ALA A 181 14.79 4.92 -24.31
N ALA A 182 13.51 4.66 -24.01
CA ALA A 182 12.57 4.16 -25.00
C ALA A 182 12.22 5.22 -26.06
N THR A 183 12.10 4.78 -27.31
CA THR A 183 11.74 5.61 -28.47
C THR A 183 10.23 5.63 -28.76
N THR A 184 9.45 4.77 -28.08
CA THR A 184 7.99 4.68 -28.22
C THR A 184 7.32 4.85 -26.85
N ALA A 185 6.09 5.37 -26.82
CA ALA A 185 5.29 5.53 -25.60
C ALA A 185 5.11 4.18 -24.87
N ALA A 186 4.74 3.14 -25.60
CA ALA A 186 4.62 1.79 -25.05
C ALA A 186 5.93 1.27 -24.43
N GLY A 187 7.07 1.52 -25.09
CA GLY A 187 8.39 1.19 -24.56
C GLY A 187 8.73 1.97 -23.30
N TYR A 188 8.36 3.25 -23.24
CA TYR A 188 8.55 4.08 -22.04
C TYR A 188 7.80 3.53 -20.83
N LEU A 189 6.58 3.03 -21.03
CA LEU A 189 5.76 2.45 -19.97
C LEU A 189 6.32 1.12 -19.40
N GLY A 190 7.22 0.46 -20.09
CA GLY A 190 7.77 -0.86 -19.78
C GLY A 190 9.03 -0.85 -18.89
N GLY A 191 9.14 0.03 -17.89
CA GLY A 191 10.33 0.19 -17.05
C GLY A 191 10.36 -0.64 -15.76
N THR A 192 9.35 -1.43 -15.48
CA THR A 192 9.27 -2.23 -14.24
C THR A 192 10.41 -3.25 -14.15
N ALA A 193 11.04 -3.35 -12.98
CA ALA A 193 12.13 -4.30 -12.75
C ALA A 193 11.66 -5.75 -12.98
N SER A 194 12.48 -6.54 -13.68
CA SER A 194 12.14 -7.90 -14.13
C SER A 194 11.90 -8.92 -13.00
N TRP A 195 12.32 -8.61 -11.78
CA TRP A 195 12.06 -9.45 -10.61
C TRP A 195 10.68 -9.23 -9.98
N ARG A 196 9.96 -8.17 -10.39
CA ARG A 196 8.58 -7.89 -9.96
C ARG A 196 7.61 -8.48 -10.99
N THR A 197 6.56 -9.12 -10.51
CA THR A 197 5.50 -9.61 -11.37
C THR A 197 4.60 -8.45 -11.81
N ASP A 198 3.98 -8.64 -12.95
CA ASP A 198 3.21 -7.64 -13.64
C ASP A 198 1.75 -8.12 -13.79
N LEU A 199 1.05 -8.18 -12.66
CA LEU A 199 -0.37 -8.48 -12.63
C LEU A 199 -1.17 -7.19 -12.82
N TYR A 200 -2.16 -7.19 -13.69
CA TYR A 200 -3.03 -6.04 -13.97
C TYR A 200 -2.37 -4.80 -14.59
N THR A 201 -1.13 -4.83 -15.04
CA THR A 201 -0.54 -3.72 -15.78
C THR A 201 -1.41 -3.30 -16.96
N GLY A 202 -1.64 -2.00 -17.12
CA GLY A 202 -2.54 -1.44 -18.13
C GLY A 202 -4.03 -1.76 -17.92
N ARG A 203 -4.40 -2.35 -16.77
CA ARG A 203 -5.78 -2.68 -16.41
C ARG A 203 -6.19 -2.22 -15.02
N GLY A 204 -5.24 -1.74 -14.21
CA GLY A 204 -5.49 -1.30 -12.84
C GLY A 204 -6.56 -0.21 -12.79
N THR A 205 -7.53 -0.35 -11.89
CA THR A 205 -8.62 0.61 -11.69
C THR A 205 -8.17 1.71 -10.73
N LEU A 206 -8.03 2.93 -11.24
CA LEU A 206 -7.66 4.10 -10.44
C LEU A 206 -8.81 4.53 -9.52
N LEU A 207 -8.48 4.94 -8.31
CA LEU A 207 -9.43 5.27 -7.25
C LEU A 207 -9.39 6.75 -6.87
N THR A 208 -10.55 7.32 -6.62
CA THR A 208 -10.68 8.51 -5.78
C THR A 208 -10.52 8.12 -4.31
N LEU A 209 -10.20 9.08 -3.43
CA LEU A 209 -10.20 8.85 -1.99
C LEU A 209 -11.56 8.33 -1.50
N LYS A 210 -12.67 8.89 -2.01
CA LYS A 210 -14.03 8.43 -1.71
C LYS A 210 -14.24 6.96 -2.07
N GLU A 211 -13.80 6.53 -3.26
CA GLU A 211 -13.92 5.13 -3.69
C GLU A 211 -13.01 4.20 -2.87
N SER A 212 -11.80 4.66 -2.52
CA SER A 212 -10.88 3.96 -1.63
C SER A 212 -11.49 3.74 -0.25
N ILE A 213 -12.10 4.76 0.35
CA ILE A 213 -12.78 4.66 1.64
C ILE A 213 -13.89 3.60 1.58
N ALA A 214 -14.76 3.68 0.56
CA ALA A 214 -15.85 2.72 0.39
C ALA A 214 -15.34 1.30 0.15
N LEU A 215 -14.24 1.13 -0.58
CA LEU A 215 -13.60 -0.17 -0.80
C LEU A 215 -13.06 -0.75 0.52
N ASN A 216 -12.30 0.04 1.28
CA ASN A 216 -11.70 -0.40 2.54
C ASN A 216 -12.78 -0.77 3.59
N GLN A 217 -13.89 -0.01 3.66
CA GLN A 217 -15.04 -0.37 4.50
C GLN A 217 -15.63 -1.74 4.12
N ARG A 218 -15.79 -2.03 2.82
CA ARG A 218 -16.26 -3.37 2.36
C ARG A 218 -15.26 -4.48 2.66
N LEU A 219 -13.96 -4.19 2.57
CA LEU A 219 -12.90 -5.14 2.89
C LEU A 219 -12.69 -5.33 4.39
N GLY A 220 -13.34 -4.51 5.23
CA GLY A 220 -13.20 -4.55 6.68
C GLY A 220 -11.79 -4.22 7.16
N VAL A 221 -11.11 -3.29 6.49
CA VAL A 221 -9.76 -2.80 6.83
C VAL A 221 -9.81 -1.33 7.25
N LYS A 222 -8.83 -0.90 8.04
CA LYS A 222 -8.61 0.49 8.45
C LYS A 222 -7.91 1.27 7.33
N HIS A 223 -7.76 2.57 7.54
CA HIS A 223 -7.27 3.52 6.57
C HIS A 223 -6.03 4.24 7.08
N THR A 224 -5.02 4.39 6.22
CA THR A 224 -3.91 5.32 6.46
C THR A 224 -3.73 6.23 5.24
N PRO A 225 -4.54 7.32 5.15
CA PRO A 225 -4.40 8.28 4.07
C PRO A 225 -3.19 9.18 4.31
N GLU A 226 -2.28 9.28 3.33
CA GLU A 226 -1.20 10.25 3.34
C GLU A 226 -1.61 11.50 2.54
N LEU A 227 -1.56 12.67 3.14
CA LEU A 227 -1.71 13.92 2.41
C LEU A 227 -0.38 14.25 1.73
N LYS A 228 -0.32 14.03 0.42
CA LYS A 228 0.89 14.29 -0.36
C LYS A 228 1.12 15.79 -0.54
N ALA A 229 2.38 16.16 -0.63
CA ALA A 229 2.74 17.51 -1.00
C ALA A 229 2.19 17.84 -2.40
N GLY A 230 1.39 18.89 -2.51
CA GLY A 230 0.93 19.42 -3.77
C GLY A 230 1.74 20.67 -4.18
N ASN A 231 1.71 21.02 -5.46
CA ASN A 231 2.24 22.31 -5.89
C ASN A 231 1.51 23.44 -5.15
N PRO A 232 2.19 24.30 -4.39
CA PRO A 232 1.54 25.31 -3.54
C PRO A 232 0.62 26.27 -4.30
N VAL A 233 0.96 26.61 -5.54
CA VAL A 233 0.12 27.47 -6.41
C VAL A 233 -1.18 26.74 -6.74
N ARG A 234 -1.10 25.45 -7.09
CA ARG A 234 -2.29 24.62 -7.41
C ARG A 234 -3.14 24.39 -6.17
N VAL A 235 -2.52 24.07 -5.02
CA VAL A 235 -3.23 23.94 -3.73
C VAL A 235 -4.01 25.22 -3.41
N ASN A 236 -3.38 26.38 -3.55
CA ASN A 236 -4.07 27.66 -3.31
C ASN A 236 -5.18 27.93 -4.32
N GLN A 237 -5.01 27.59 -5.60
CA GLN A 237 -6.05 27.76 -6.62
C GLN A 237 -7.27 26.88 -6.36
N VAL A 238 -7.05 25.63 -5.90
CA VAL A 238 -8.11 24.63 -5.72
C VAL A 238 -8.77 24.71 -4.35
N PHE A 239 -7.97 24.82 -3.28
CA PHE A 239 -8.43 24.75 -1.89
C PHE A 239 -8.37 26.07 -1.14
N GLY A 240 -7.69 27.08 -1.66
CA GLY A 240 -7.48 28.37 -1.03
C GLY A 240 -6.34 28.38 0.01
N SER A 241 -5.99 27.23 0.60
CA SER A 241 -4.86 27.10 1.54
C SER A 241 -4.47 25.63 1.76
N GLN A 242 -3.25 25.40 2.29
CA GLN A 242 -2.80 24.07 2.72
C GLN A 242 -3.72 23.49 3.81
N ALA A 243 -4.15 24.29 4.77
CA ALA A 243 -5.06 23.86 5.84
C ALA A 243 -6.41 23.37 5.28
N ASN A 244 -6.95 24.04 4.27
CA ASN A 244 -8.17 23.60 3.61
C ASN A 244 -7.97 22.29 2.82
N TYR A 245 -6.81 22.09 2.23
CA TYR A 245 -6.45 20.82 1.58
C TYR A 245 -6.37 19.69 2.61
N ALA A 246 -5.71 19.92 3.75
CA ALA A 246 -5.66 18.97 4.86
C ALA A 246 -7.07 18.67 5.42
N GLN A 247 -7.93 19.68 5.52
CA GLN A 247 -9.33 19.54 5.94
C GLN A 247 -10.17 18.76 4.92
N ALA A 248 -9.93 18.99 3.61
CA ALA A 248 -10.67 18.31 2.55
C ALA A 248 -10.50 16.79 2.64
N MET A 249 -9.28 16.29 2.95
CA MET A 249 -9.03 14.87 3.16
C MET A 249 -9.87 14.31 4.33
N ILE A 250 -9.85 14.96 5.49
CA ILE A 250 -10.64 14.51 6.65
C ILE A 250 -12.14 14.55 6.37
N ASN A 251 -12.59 15.54 5.60
CA ASN A 251 -14.02 15.67 5.25
C ASN A 251 -14.56 14.48 4.45
N GLU A 252 -13.73 13.78 3.63
CA GLU A 252 -14.14 12.56 2.95
C GLU A 252 -14.47 11.44 3.95
N PHE A 253 -13.63 11.25 4.97
CA PHE A 253 -13.88 10.27 6.04
C PHE A 253 -15.12 10.63 6.87
N LYS A 254 -15.32 11.90 7.18
CA LYS A 254 -16.52 12.39 7.90
C LYS A 254 -17.79 12.14 7.07
N ARG A 255 -17.77 12.45 5.76
CA ARG A 255 -18.90 12.17 4.85
C ARG A 255 -19.22 10.69 4.75
N ALA A 256 -18.20 9.84 4.73
CA ALA A 256 -18.35 8.39 4.71
C ALA A 256 -18.69 7.77 6.08
N ARG A 257 -18.78 8.59 7.15
CA ARG A 257 -19.03 8.17 8.52
C ARG A 257 -18.07 7.10 9.02
N VAL A 258 -16.81 7.17 8.61
CA VAL A 258 -15.77 6.28 9.12
C VAL A 258 -15.50 6.62 10.58
N ASN A 259 -15.35 5.58 11.41
CA ASN A 259 -14.96 5.80 12.79
C ASN A 259 -13.53 6.42 12.80
N PRO A 260 -13.32 7.59 13.46
CA PRO A 260 -12.01 8.21 13.50
C PRO A 260 -10.88 7.30 14.00
N ARG A 261 -11.19 6.30 14.85
CA ARG A 261 -10.20 5.32 15.36
C ARG A 261 -9.69 4.37 14.27
N ASP A 262 -10.35 4.32 13.13
CA ASP A 262 -9.95 3.48 12.00
C ASP A 262 -9.18 4.27 10.92
N VAL A 263 -8.82 5.55 11.21
CA VAL A 263 -8.13 6.44 10.27
C VAL A 263 -6.83 6.95 10.88
N PHE A 264 -5.71 6.58 10.28
CA PHE A 264 -4.35 7.04 10.62
C PHE A 264 -3.92 8.07 9.57
N ALA A 265 -4.42 9.30 9.65
CA ALA A 265 -4.05 10.36 8.71
C ALA A 265 -2.58 10.72 8.86
N GLN A 266 -1.84 10.76 7.76
CA GLN A 266 -0.40 10.95 7.77
C GLN A 266 0.07 12.05 6.80
N SER A 267 1.18 12.70 7.12
CA SER A 267 1.84 13.69 6.27
C SER A 267 3.31 13.85 6.65
N PHE A 268 4.17 14.13 5.67
CA PHE A 268 5.54 14.61 5.90
C PHE A 268 5.57 16.09 6.34
N ASN A 269 4.47 16.82 6.18
CA ASN A 269 4.35 18.18 6.64
C ASN A 269 3.79 18.22 8.08
N LEU A 270 4.63 18.54 9.05
CA LEU A 270 4.22 18.64 10.45
C LEU A 270 3.03 19.60 10.66
N ALA A 271 2.92 20.67 9.84
CA ALA A 271 1.81 21.61 9.93
C ALA A 271 0.45 20.97 9.63
N ASP A 272 0.38 19.99 8.70
CA ASP A 272 -0.85 19.25 8.42
C ASP A 272 -1.23 18.38 9.62
N VAL A 273 -0.25 17.67 10.19
CA VAL A 273 -0.48 16.79 11.35
C VAL A 273 -0.94 17.59 12.57
N THR A 274 -0.30 18.71 12.87
CA THR A 274 -0.70 19.60 13.97
C THR A 274 -2.03 20.29 13.73
N TYR A 275 -2.37 20.56 12.47
CA TYR A 275 -3.70 21.01 12.08
C TYR A 275 -4.77 19.99 12.50
N TRP A 276 -4.59 18.72 12.15
CA TRP A 276 -5.54 17.67 12.54
C TRP A 276 -5.61 17.45 14.06
N VAL A 277 -4.47 17.52 14.75
CA VAL A 277 -4.41 17.42 16.22
C VAL A 277 -5.28 18.52 16.87
N THR A 278 -5.25 19.75 16.35
CA THR A 278 -5.93 20.90 16.95
C THR A 278 -7.38 21.07 16.45
N HIS A 279 -7.64 20.89 15.17
CA HIS A 279 -8.95 21.19 14.56
C HIS A 279 -9.84 19.97 14.36
N GLU A 280 -9.24 18.77 14.27
CA GLU A 280 -9.95 17.50 14.11
C GLU A 280 -9.49 16.48 15.17
N PRO A 281 -9.62 16.77 16.47
CA PRO A 281 -8.98 15.99 17.54
C PRO A 281 -9.43 14.53 17.59
N ALA A 282 -10.60 14.18 17.03
CA ALA A 282 -11.02 12.80 16.95
C ALA A 282 -10.14 11.97 15.99
N PHE A 283 -9.70 12.55 14.87
CA PHE A 283 -8.76 11.99 13.92
C PHE A 283 -7.31 12.24 14.33
N GLY A 284 -7.01 13.43 14.86
CA GLY A 284 -5.67 13.86 15.27
C GLY A 284 -5.05 13.01 16.37
N LYS A 285 -5.84 12.30 17.20
CA LYS A 285 -5.33 11.41 18.25
C LYS A 285 -4.38 10.33 17.76
N GLN A 286 -4.51 9.93 16.52
CA GLN A 286 -3.69 8.90 15.87
C GLN A 286 -3.13 9.36 14.52
N ALA A 287 -3.09 10.68 14.31
CA ALA A 287 -2.39 11.25 13.17
C ALA A 287 -0.88 10.91 13.25
N VAL A 288 -0.29 10.64 12.09
CA VAL A 288 1.07 10.15 11.95
C VAL A 288 1.93 11.24 11.31
N TYR A 289 3.04 11.59 11.94
CA TYR A 289 4.05 12.44 11.34
C TYR A 289 5.10 11.55 10.66
N LEU A 290 5.16 11.61 9.33
CA LEU A 290 6.15 10.91 8.52
C LEU A 290 7.47 11.66 8.56
N ASP A 291 8.57 10.91 8.62
CA ASP A 291 9.92 11.45 8.65
C ASP A 291 10.68 10.97 7.41
N ASP A 292 11.25 11.89 6.68
CA ASP A 292 12.02 11.65 5.45
C ASP A 292 13.53 11.58 5.69
N VAL A 293 13.94 11.27 6.92
CA VAL A 293 15.34 11.14 7.30
C VAL A 293 16.13 10.27 6.31
N ASP A 294 17.12 10.86 5.70
CA ASP A 294 18.05 10.21 4.77
C ASP A 294 19.43 10.90 4.89
N PRO A 295 20.32 10.43 5.77
CA PRO A 295 21.64 11.01 5.93
C PRO A 295 22.46 10.98 4.63
N GLY A 296 22.21 10.01 3.75
CA GLY A 296 22.86 9.90 2.43
C GLY A 296 22.44 11.03 1.49
N ALA A 297 21.22 11.52 1.60
CA ALA A 297 20.70 12.69 0.90
C ALA A 297 20.90 14.01 1.66
N GLY A 298 21.55 14.00 2.82
CA GLY A 298 21.81 15.18 3.64
C GLY A 298 20.63 15.58 4.54
N ILE A 299 19.68 14.69 4.79
CA ILE A 299 18.55 14.89 5.72
C ILE A 299 18.87 14.13 7.01
N PRO A 300 19.35 14.85 8.07
CA PRO A 300 19.75 14.20 9.31
C PRO A 300 18.52 13.78 10.14
N PRO A 301 18.69 12.81 11.06
CA PRO A 301 17.64 12.47 12.02
C PRO A 301 17.34 13.67 12.94
N LEU A 302 16.09 13.78 13.38
CA LEU A 302 15.71 14.77 14.38
C LEU A 302 16.45 14.49 15.69
N THR A 303 16.88 15.56 16.34
CA THR A 303 17.49 15.48 17.68
C THR A 303 16.46 15.09 18.73
N ALA A 304 16.90 14.62 19.89
CA ALA A 304 16.02 14.32 21.02
C ALA A 304 15.15 15.53 21.45
N ALA A 305 15.69 16.76 21.35
CA ALA A 305 14.94 17.98 21.64
C ALA A 305 13.84 18.25 20.61
N GLU A 306 14.10 18.03 19.32
CA GLU A 306 13.12 18.17 18.23
C GLU A 306 12.02 17.11 18.35
N LEU A 307 12.38 15.86 18.65
CA LEU A 307 11.41 14.78 18.90
C LEU A 307 10.50 15.11 20.09
N ALA A 308 11.06 15.65 21.17
CA ALA A 308 10.29 16.11 22.32
C ALA A 308 9.36 17.29 21.93
N ALA A 309 9.81 18.21 21.06
CA ALA A 309 9.00 19.32 20.57
C ALA A 309 7.84 18.83 19.66
N VAL A 310 8.08 17.84 18.79
CA VAL A 310 7.02 17.16 18.02
C VAL A 310 5.98 16.54 18.95
N ARG A 311 6.44 15.83 19.98
CA ARG A 311 5.56 15.22 20.98
C ARG A 311 4.73 16.24 21.75
N ALA A 312 5.33 17.38 22.09
CA ALA A 312 4.67 18.47 22.81
C ALA A 312 3.55 19.13 22.00
N GLN A 313 3.63 19.11 20.66
CA GLN A 313 2.58 19.57 19.75
C GLN A 313 1.38 18.61 19.66
N GLY A 314 1.39 17.50 20.42
CA GLY A 314 0.29 16.54 20.49
C GLY A 314 0.42 15.35 19.52
N VAL A 315 1.45 15.31 18.69
CA VAL A 315 1.77 14.15 17.84
C VAL A 315 2.07 12.94 18.73
N ARG A 316 1.52 11.78 18.37
CA ARG A 316 1.68 10.55 19.15
C ARG A 316 2.36 9.44 18.39
N ILE A 317 2.27 9.46 17.07
CA ILE A 317 2.83 8.44 16.18
C ILE A 317 3.77 9.13 15.20
N PHE A 318 4.97 8.56 15.11
CA PHE A 318 6.06 9.03 14.27
C PHE A 318 6.49 7.91 13.33
N ALA A 319 6.74 8.23 12.08
CA ALA A 319 6.96 7.19 11.07
C ALA A 319 8.22 7.44 10.24
N PRO A 320 9.40 7.06 10.73
CA PRO A 320 10.64 7.09 9.97
C PRO A 320 10.76 5.87 9.03
N PRO A 321 11.63 5.93 7.99
CA PRO A 321 11.95 4.79 7.17
C PRO A 321 12.72 3.72 7.95
N ILE A 322 12.59 2.45 7.53
CA ILE A 322 13.28 1.30 8.16
C ILE A 322 14.77 1.55 8.41
N PRO A 323 15.55 2.12 7.46
CA PRO A 323 16.98 2.33 7.66
C PRO A 323 17.33 3.18 8.87
N ALA A 324 16.46 4.10 9.25
CA ALA A 324 16.70 4.96 10.39
C ALA A 324 16.57 4.24 11.74
N LEU A 325 15.84 3.11 11.78
CA LEU A 325 15.51 2.39 13.00
C LEU A 325 16.46 1.25 13.35
N LEU A 326 17.28 0.80 12.41
CA LEU A 326 18.13 -0.38 12.54
C LEU A 326 19.61 -0.01 12.45
N ALA A 327 20.43 -0.80 13.13
CA ALA A 327 21.88 -0.79 13.01
C ALA A 327 22.39 -2.24 13.08
N VAL A 328 23.62 -2.47 12.58
CA VAL A 328 24.34 -3.74 12.72
C VAL A 328 25.29 -3.64 13.90
N ASP A 329 25.16 -4.56 14.87
CA ASP A 329 26.19 -4.77 15.87
C ASP A 329 27.34 -5.57 15.24
N ALA A 330 28.47 -4.91 15.02
CA ALA A 330 29.63 -5.49 14.37
C ALA A 330 30.31 -6.61 15.20
N SER A 331 30.07 -6.67 16.51
CA SER A 331 30.64 -7.68 17.39
C SER A 331 29.91 -9.02 17.31
N THR A 332 28.60 -8.99 17.07
CA THR A 332 27.72 -10.16 17.02
C THR A 332 27.18 -10.47 15.63
N ASN A 333 27.34 -9.57 14.67
CA ASN A 333 26.69 -9.60 13.36
C ASN A 333 25.16 -9.81 13.47
N THR A 334 24.52 -9.06 14.36
CA THR A 334 23.06 -9.05 14.53
C THR A 334 22.50 -7.67 14.30
N LEU A 335 21.21 -7.59 13.95
CA LEU A 335 20.51 -6.32 13.91
C LEU A 335 20.12 -5.88 15.32
N VAL A 336 20.22 -4.59 15.57
CA VAL A 336 19.85 -3.94 16.83
C VAL A 336 19.09 -2.63 16.56
N PRO A 337 18.30 -2.14 17.52
CA PRO A 337 17.72 -0.79 17.40
C PRO A 337 18.80 0.27 17.29
N SER A 338 18.63 1.18 16.31
CA SER A 338 19.50 2.35 16.17
C SER A 338 19.39 3.30 17.37
N GLN A 339 20.32 4.24 17.50
CA GLN A 339 20.19 5.29 18.52
C GLN A 339 18.93 6.14 18.26
N TYR A 340 18.64 6.44 17.00
CA TYR A 340 17.44 7.20 16.65
C TYR A 340 16.14 6.51 17.07
N ALA A 341 16.03 5.20 16.89
CA ALA A 341 14.89 4.42 17.40
C ALA A 341 14.71 4.56 18.91
N LYS A 342 15.81 4.54 19.67
CA LYS A 342 15.82 4.73 21.13
C LYS A 342 15.38 6.14 21.52
N ASP A 343 15.84 7.16 20.80
CA ASP A 343 15.50 8.56 21.05
C ASP A 343 14.02 8.85 20.78
N ILE A 344 13.45 8.29 19.70
CA ILE A 344 12.01 8.36 19.38
C ILE A 344 11.19 7.75 20.51
N LYS A 345 11.56 6.56 20.99
CA LYS A 345 10.88 5.89 22.10
C LYS A 345 11.01 6.68 23.41
N ALA A 346 12.18 7.25 23.69
CA ALA A 346 12.42 8.09 24.87
C ALA A 346 11.57 9.38 24.85
N ALA A 347 11.28 9.94 23.68
CA ALA A 347 10.35 11.05 23.51
C ALA A 347 8.87 10.65 23.74
N GLY A 348 8.56 9.36 23.95
CA GLY A 348 7.20 8.87 24.17
C GLY A 348 6.36 8.81 22.89
N LEU A 349 6.99 8.69 21.73
CA LEU A 349 6.35 8.51 20.44
C LEU A 349 6.18 7.03 20.11
N GLY A 350 4.99 6.64 19.63
CA GLY A 350 4.77 5.36 18.97
C GLY A 350 5.42 5.36 17.57
N ILE A 351 5.85 4.21 17.10
CA ILE A 351 6.55 4.10 15.82
C ILE A 351 5.74 3.24 14.85
N ILE A 352 5.46 3.77 13.66
CA ILE A 352 5.11 3.03 12.45
C ILE A 352 6.27 3.23 11.48
N THR A 353 6.62 2.24 10.66
CA THR A 353 7.77 2.38 9.76
C THR A 353 7.48 1.92 8.33
N TRP A 354 8.25 2.42 7.36
CA TRP A 354 8.12 2.19 5.91
C TRP A 354 9.49 2.02 5.24
N SER A 355 9.62 1.29 4.15
CA SER A 355 8.68 0.30 3.67
C SER A 355 9.39 -1.05 3.52
N PHE A 356 8.70 -2.11 3.90
CA PHE A 356 9.19 -3.48 3.88
C PHE A 356 9.00 -4.12 2.50
N GLU A 357 9.84 -5.07 2.14
CA GLU A 357 9.92 -5.69 0.82
C GLU A 357 10.66 -4.80 -0.20
N ARG A 358 10.23 -4.58 -1.37
CA ARG A 358 10.75 -3.72 -2.45
C ARG A 358 12.29 -3.69 -2.59
N ALA A 359 12.92 -4.87 -2.54
CA ALA A 359 14.35 -5.07 -2.77
C ALA A 359 14.59 -6.39 -3.50
N ASP A 360 15.67 -6.47 -4.27
CA ASP A 360 16.13 -7.72 -4.93
C ASP A 360 17.42 -8.22 -4.28
N LEU A 361 17.33 -8.72 -3.08
CA LEU A 361 18.46 -9.21 -2.30
C LEU A 361 19.15 -10.43 -2.93
N ARG A 362 18.54 -11.10 -3.91
CA ARG A 362 19.18 -12.17 -4.69
C ARG A 362 20.39 -11.68 -5.48
N ARG A 363 20.45 -10.39 -5.75
CA ARG A 363 21.55 -9.74 -6.47
C ARG A 363 22.59 -9.12 -5.54
N GLY A 364 22.50 -9.40 -4.22
CA GLY A 364 23.40 -8.89 -3.20
C GLY A 364 23.01 -7.52 -2.65
N ALA A 365 23.77 -7.05 -1.67
CA ALA A 365 23.49 -5.83 -0.90
C ALA A 365 23.32 -4.57 -1.78
N ALA A 366 24.04 -4.44 -2.88
CA ALA A 366 23.92 -3.30 -3.80
C ALA A 366 22.51 -3.11 -4.41
N PHE A 367 21.67 -4.15 -4.38
CA PHE A 367 20.29 -4.12 -4.84
C PHE A 367 19.28 -4.22 -3.67
N GLY A 368 19.79 -4.12 -2.45
CA GLY A 368 19.04 -4.31 -1.22
C GLY A 368 18.12 -3.14 -0.85
N GLY A 369 18.11 -2.04 -1.60
CA GLY A 369 17.27 -0.89 -1.27
C GLY A 369 17.53 -0.42 0.16
N PHE A 370 16.48 -0.29 0.96
CA PHE A 370 16.57 0.13 2.36
C PHE A 370 17.42 -0.79 3.24
N TYR A 371 17.52 -2.07 2.91
CA TYR A 371 18.33 -3.02 3.70
C TYR A 371 19.82 -2.73 3.56
N ALA A 372 20.28 -2.30 2.39
CA ALA A 372 21.65 -1.91 2.17
C ALA A 372 22.03 -0.59 2.87
N ALA A 373 21.09 0.26 3.22
CA ALA A 373 21.36 1.53 3.86
C ALA A 373 21.85 1.37 5.31
N TYR A 374 21.37 0.36 6.04
CA TYR A 374 21.85 0.06 7.41
C TYR A 374 22.79 -1.15 7.46
N ASP A 375 22.85 -1.97 6.44
CA ASP A 375 23.72 -3.13 6.32
C ASP A 375 24.44 -3.14 4.96
N PRO A 376 25.28 -2.12 4.65
CA PRO A 376 25.88 -1.95 3.33
C PRO A 376 26.87 -3.06 2.96
N GLU A 377 27.42 -3.75 3.97
CA GLU A 377 28.33 -4.88 3.77
C GLU A 377 27.59 -6.22 3.65
N GLY A 378 26.28 -6.23 3.83
CA GLY A 378 25.47 -7.46 3.83
C GLY A 378 25.93 -8.45 4.92
N ARG A 379 26.20 -7.97 6.12
CA ARG A 379 26.62 -8.83 7.24
C ARG A 379 25.49 -9.69 7.76
N VAL A 380 24.27 -9.15 7.78
CA VAL A 380 23.07 -9.80 8.32
C VAL A 380 22.05 -10.05 7.21
N VAL A 381 21.71 -9.04 6.42
CA VAL A 381 20.69 -9.14 5.36
C VAL A 381 21.36 -9.43 4.01
N LYS A 382 21.51 -10.70 3.66
CA LYS A 382 22.23 -11.19 2.48
C LYS A 382 21.32 -11.72 1.39
N LYS A 383 20.12 -12.13 1.73
CA LYS A 383 19.14 -12.78 0.85
C LYS A 383 17.71 -12.42 1.28
N ASP A 384 16.73 -12.61 0.41
CA ASP A 384 15.33 -12.23 0.66
C ASP A 384 14.81 -12.77 2.01
N SER A 385 15.19 -13.99 2.40
CA SER A 385 14.77 -14.62 3.65
C SER A 385 15.23 -13.87 4.91
N ASP A 386 16.33 -13.13 4.82
CA ASP A 386 16.92 -12.43 5.95
C ASP A 386 16.11 -11.16 6.32
N MET A 387 15.16 -10.74 5.46
CA MET A 387 14.21 -9.69 5.81
C MET A 387 13.43 -9.99 7.09
N TYR A 388 13.22 -11.27 7.44
CA TYR A 388 12.58 -11.64 8.70
C TYR A 388 13.39 -11.27 9.93
N TYR A 389 14.73 -11.21 9.85
CA TYR A 389 15.56 -10.70 10.96
C TYR A 389 15.32 -9.19 11.17
N ALA A 390 15.20 -8.43 10.08
CA ALA A 390 14.86 -7.01 10.18
C ALA A 390 13.46 -6.81 10.77
N LEU A 391 12.47 -7.59 10.32
CA LEU A 391 11.10 -7.52 10.83
C LEU A 391 11.05 -7.89 12.32
N ASP A 392 11.78 -8.92 12.73
CA ASP A 392 11.84 -9.37 14.14
C ASP A 392 12.45 -8.29 15.04
N THR A 393 13.59 -7.72 14.66
CA THR A 393 14.24 -6.63 15.41
C THR A 393 13.32 -5.40 15.51
N LEU A 394 12.67 -5.01 14.41
CA LEU A 394 11.71 -3.90 14.41
C LEU A 394 10.53 -4.17 15.34
N ALA A 395 9.96 -5.37 15.30
CA ALA A 395 8.78 -5.73 16.07
C ALA A 395 9.09 -5.95 17.55
N GLN A 396 10.16 -6.70 17.87
CA GLN A 396 10.45 -7.17 19.24
C GLN A 396 11.35 -6.21 20.00
N ASP A 397 12.39 -5.66 19.36
CA ASP A 397 13.40 -4.86 20.04
C ASP A 397 13.12 -3.36 19.95
N VAL A 398 12.74 -2.85 18.75
CA VAL A 398 12.30 -1.45 18.59
C VAL A 398 10.89 -1.27 19.15
N GLY A 399 10.02 -2.28 18.99
CA GLY A 399 8.63 -2.23 19.46
C GLY A 399 7.78 -1.29 18.60
N ILE A 400 7.82 -1.48 17.27
CA ILE A 400 6.97 -0.73 16.34
C ILE A 400 5.51 -1.15 16.47
N MET A 401 4.59 -0.24 16.15
CA MET A 401 3.14 -0.46 16.17
C MET A 401 2.63 -1.07 14.86
N GLY A 402 3.35 -0.89 13.78
CA GLY A 402 2.98 -1.37 12.44
C GLY A 402 4.06 -1.08 11.43
N ILE A 403 3.97 -1.76 10.28
CA ILE A 403 4.92 -1.63 9.20
C ILE A 403 4.24 -1.65 7.84
N PHE A 404 4.58 -0.67 7.01
CA PHE A 404 4.15 -0.63 5.61
C PHE A 404 4.91 -1.70 4.82
N SER A 405 4.19 -2.50 4.05
CA SER A 405 4.75 -3.56 3.24
C SER A 405 4.20 -3.56 1.83
N ASP A 406 5.11 -3.72 0.86
CA ASP A 406 4.75 -3.91 -0.55
C ASP A 406 4.18 -5.30 -0.84
N TRP A 407 4.29 -6.22 0.12
CA TRP A 407 3.68 -7.55 0.10
C TRP A 407 3.19 -7.95 1.48
N PRO A 408 2.01 -7.50 1.89
CA PRO A 408 1.50 -7.67 3.26
C PRO A 408 1.51 -9.10 3.80
N ALA A 409 1.43 -10.12 2.92
CA ALA A 409 1.43 -11.53 3.32
C ALA A 409 2.64 -11.89 4.20
N THR A 410 3.82 -11.34 3.91
CA THR A 410 5.05 -11.59 4.67
C THR A 410 4.91 -11.08 6.11
N VAL A 411 4.40 -9.86 6.25
CA VAL A 411 4.17 -9.23 7.57
C VAL A 411 3.02 -9.92 8.31
N SER A 412 1.91 -10.22 7.63
CA SER A 412 0.75 -10.88 8.23
C SER A 412 1.07 -12.28 8.74
N TYR A 413 1.92 -13.02 8.02
CA TYR A 413 2.44 -14.31 8.49
C TYR A 413 3.22 -14.13 9.78
N TYR A 414 4.21 -13.25 9.78
CA TYR A 414 5.04 -12.96 10.96
C TYR A 414 4.17 -12.50 12.14
N ALA A 415 3.30 -11.53 11.94
CA ALA A 415 2.45 -10.98 12.99
C ALA A 415 1.54 -12.06 13.62
N SER A 416 0.95 -12.95 12.80
CA SER A 416 0.16 -14.07 13.29
C SER A 416 0.99 -15.03 14.14
N CYS A 417 2.23 -15.33 13.73
CA CYS A 417 3.14 -16.22 14.47
C CYS A 417 3.63 -15.62 15.80
N MET A 418 3.74 -14.29 15.87
CA MET A 418 4.21 -13.57 17.06
C MET A 418 3.07 -13.05 17.95
N GLY A 419 1.81 -13.18 17.52
CA GLY A 419 0.63 -12.69 18.26
C GLY A 419 0.51 -11.18 18.27
N LEU A 420 0.97 -10.52 17.21
CA LEU A 420 0.84 -9.05 17.03
C LEU A 420 -0.52 -8.69 16.43
N GLU A 421 -1.15 -7.61 16.95
CA GLU A 421 -2.48 -7.14 16.51
C GLU A 421 -2.45 -5.87 15.64
#